data_60ef86b075e63547292f92817f3f225c
#
_entry.id   60ef86b075e63547292f92817f3f225c
#
_cell.length_a   1.000
_cell.length_b   1.000
_cell.length_c   1.000
_cell.angle_alpha   90.00
_cell.angle_beta   90.00
_cell.angle_gamma   90.00
#
_symmetry.space_group_name_H-M   'P 1'
#
loop_
_entity.id
_entity.type
_entity.pdbx_description
1 polymer ?
#
loop_
_entity_poly.entity_id
_entity_poly.type
_entity_poly.pdbx_seq_one_letter_code
_entity_poly.pdbx_strand_id
1 'polypeptide(L)'
;MAGQLNCYLQDNLLVNPFQSAYKTGHSTESALLKIKSDIHLSLSKGHSSALTLLDLSAAFDTIDHALLLERLSLEYGLSGSVLKWFTSYLTNRRQSVKIHDTLSSERQLLYGVPQGSVLGPVLFTLYTAPLSKIISAFSSLSHHLYADDTQIYLDLTPNTITSSIEQLQKCLSAVQSWMAENKLKLNPDKTEFIVLGTEKQQTKLADHFPIDIMGNKFSPCSKVKNIGVIFDSTLSMSKHVSLVCKSCFYHIRDFSRIRRLLSKSVAVTLANALVGSRLDYCNSLMHGITKKQFRRLQAIQNTLCRIISHLPKRASTSHARKLLHWLPVEYRVKFKLLVITYKALNTQQPPYLSACLNEYSCNRSTRRSNPNNKFLNIPVYTHKTHKSKRHFDCSFEIAAPTLWNSLPLHVRTAPSVISFRSRLKCHLFSLAFPP
;
A
#
# COMPACT_ATOMS: atom_id res chain seq x y z
N MET A 1 20.73 7.96 17.87
CA MET A 1 19.46 7.78 18.60
C MET A 1 18.41 7.05 17.74
N ALA A 2 17.92 7.55 16.60
CA ALA A 2 16.86 6.91 15.81
C ALA A 2 17.20 5.49 15.32
N GLY A 3 18.44 5.27 14.85
CA GLY A 3 18.91 3.93 14.48
C GLY A 3 18.94 2.96 15.68
N GLN A 4 19.42 3.42 16.82
CA GLN A 4 19.48 2.64 18.06
C GLN A 4 18.06 2.26 18.54
N LEU A 5 17.12 3.23 18.53
CA LEU A 5 15.74 2.98 18.88
C LEU A 5 15.10 1.94 17.94
N ASN A 6 15.30 2.07 16.63
CA ASN A 6 14.76 1.11 15.67
C ASN A 6 15.34 -0.30 15.84
N CYS A 7 16.65 -0.45 16.10
CA CYS A 7 17.26 -1.73 16.42
C CYS A 7 16.64 -2.31 17.69
N TYR A 8 16.58 -1.53 18.77
CA TYR A 8 15.98 -1.96 20.04
C TYR A 8 14.54 -2.47 19.85
N LEU A 9 13.70 -1.72 19.13
CA LEU A 9 12.31 -2.09 18.86
C LEU A 9 12.20 -3.39 18.04
N GLN A 10 13.11 -3.59 17.08
CA GLN A 10 13.13 -4.81 16.27
C GLN A 10 13.63 -6.01 17.05
N ASP A 11 14.72 -5.88 17.78
CA ASP A 11 15.35 -6.96 18.54
C ASP A 11 14.44 -7.47 19.66
N ASN A 12 13.60 -6.60 20.23
CA ASN A 12 12.64 -6.95 21.28
C ASN A 12 11.21 -7.22 20.76
N LEU A 13 11.00 -7.33 19.45
CA LEU A 13 9.69 -7.58 18.81
C LEU A 13 8.59 -6.58 19.22
N LEU A 14 8.97 -5.34 19.52
CA LEU A 14 8.05 -4.27 19.97
C LEU A 14 7.42 -3.51 18.79
N VAL A 15 7.78 -3.87 17.58
CA VAL A 15 7.28 -3.21 16.37
C VAL A 15 5.89 -3.74 16.02
N ASN A 16 4.90 -2.86 15.89
CA ASN A 16 3.56 -3.25 15.46
C ASN A 16 3.58 -3.90 14.06
N PRO A 17 3.18 -5.18 13.88
CA PRO A 17 3.24 -5.89 12.61
C PRO A 17 2.30 -5.31 11.54
N PHE A 18 1.23 -4.62 11.93
CA PHE A 18 0.24 -4.04 11.03
C PHE A 18 0.55 -2.59 10.61
N GLN A 19 1.58 -1.95 11.20
CA GLN A 19 2.04 -0.64 10.77
C GLN A 19 3.09 -0.78 9.66
N SER A 20 2.87 -0.13 8.52
CA SER A 20 3.78 -0.20 7.37
C SER A 20 4.55 1.09 7.08
N ALA A 21 4.14 2.22 7.65
CA ALA A 21 4.87 3.46 7.45
C ALA A 21 6.18 3.48 8.24
N TYR A 22 7.18 4.15 7.67
CA TYR A 22 8.49 4.41 8.30
C TYR A 22 9.29 3.15 8.69
N LYS A 23 8.98 2.02 8.05
CA LYS A 23 9.64 0.73 8.31
C LYS A 23 10.41 0.24 7.10
N THR A 24 11.62 -0.26 7.34
CA THR A 24 12.43 -0.92 6.31
C THR A 24 11.70 -2.15 5.75
N GLY A 25 11.75 -2.34 4.44
CA GLY A 25 11.09 -3.46 3.77
C GLY A 25 9.58 -3.27 3.53
N HIS A 26 8.97 -2.23 4.10
CA HIS A 26 7.55 -1.89 3.93
C HIS A 26 7.36 -0.72 2.95
N SER A 27 6.15 -0.57 2.42
CA SER A 27 5.77 0.52 1.52
C SER A 27 4.25 0.69 1.45
N THR A 28 3.79 1.83 0.91
CA THR A 28 2.38 2.03 0.56
C THR A 28 1.85 0.89 -0.31
N GLU A 29 2.66 0.44 -1.25
CA GLU A 29 2.30 -0.63 -2.18
C GLU A 29 2.17 -1.99 -1.49
N SER A 30 3.06 -2.35 -0.57
CA SER A 30 2.95 -3.62 0.17
C SER A 30 1.74 -3.65 1.08
N ALA A 31 1.41 -2.54 1.76
CA ALA A 31 0.23 -2.40 2.59
C ALA A 31 -1.06 -2.57 1.78
N LEU A 32 -1.19 -1.80 0.69
CA LEU A 32 -2.35 -1.88 -0.19
C LEU A 32 -2.48 -3.23 -0.90
N LEU A 33 -1.35 -3.88 -1.21
CA LEU A 33 -1.34 -5.20 -1.82
C LEU A 33 -1.91 -6.27 -0.87
N LYS A 34 -1.59 -6.18 0.43
CA LYS A 34 -2.17 -7.06 1.46
C LYS A 34 -3.68 -6.86 1.55
N ILE A 35 -4.14 -5.62 1.76
CA ILE A 35 -5.56 -5.29 1.87
C ILE A 35 -6.32 -5.76 0.63
N LYS A 36 -5.81 -5.42 -0.57
CA LYS A 36 -6.42 -5.83 -1.83
C LYS A 36 -6.46 -7.35 -1.99
N SER A 37 -5.40 -8.06 -1.57
CA SER A 37 -5.33 -9.52 -1.60
C SER A 37 -6.41 -10.15 -0.73
N ASP A 38 -6.54 -9.71 0.52
CA ASP A 38 -7.54 -10.24 1.46
C ASP A 38 -8.96 -10.03 0.94
N ILE A 39 -9.26 -8.82 0.45
CA ILE A 39 -10.56 -8.52 -0.16
C ILE A 39 -10.82 -9.40 -1.39
N HIS A 40 -9.82 -9.60 -2.26
CA HIS A 40 -9.98 -10.50 -3.40
C HIS A 40 -10.23 -11.95 -2.99
N LEU A 41 -9.60 -12.44 -1.93
CA LEU A 41 -9.86 -13.78 -1.39
C LEU A 41 -11.30 -13.90 -0.85
N SER A 42 -11.79 -12.88 -0.14
CA SER A 42 -13.17 -12.80 0.31
C SER A 42 -14.15 -12.84 -0.87
N LEU A 43 -13.94 -11.98 -1.86
CA LEU A 43 -14.77 -11.93 -3.07
C LEU A 43 -14.72 -13.24 -3.88
N SER A 44 -13.59 -13.97 -3.85
CA SER A 44 -13.47 -15.27 -4.50
C SER A 44 -14.32 -16.36 -3.86
N LYS A 45 -14.59 -16.24 -2.56
CA LYS A 45 -15.52 -17.12 -1.81
C LYS A 45 -16.98 -16.75 -2.04
N GLY A 46 -17.26 -15.68 -2.80
CA GLY A 46 -18.63 -15.19 -3.04
C GLY A 46 -19.13 -14.25 -1.95
N HIS A 47 -18.29 -13.86 -1.00
CA HIS A 47 -18.61 -12.87 0.04
C HIS A 47 -18.51 -11.45 -0.54
N SER A 48 -19.01 -10.46 0.18
CA SER A 48 -18.67 -9.06 0.02
C SER A 48 -17.69 -8.66 1.12
N SER A 49 -17.06 -7.49 1.00
CA SER A 49 -16.21 -6.96 2.07
C SER A 49 -16.57 -5.51 2.34
N ALA A 50 -16.49 -5.10 3.59
CA ALA A 50 -16.55 -3.70 3.97
C ALA A 50 -15.14 -3.19 4.25
N LEU A 51 -14.84 -1.96 3.84
CA LEU A 51 -13.59 -1.27 4.14
C LEU A 51 -13.91 0.13 4.67
N THR A 52 -13.41 0.42 5.86
CA THR A 52 -13.50 1.73 6.51
C THR A 52 -12.11 2.35 6.53
N LEU A 53 -12.01 3.60 6.08
CA LEU A 53 -10.80 4.40 6.13
C LEU A 53 -11.00 5.49 7.18
N LEU A 54 -10.16 5.50 8.21
CA LEU A 54 -10.17 6.50 9.26
C LEU A 54 -9.04 7.48 9.05
N ASP A 55 -9.34 8.78 9.11
CA ASP A 55 -8.37 9.87 9.00
C ASP A 55 -8.27 10.62 10.34
N LEU A 56 -7.07 10.99 10.72
CA LEU A 56 -6.81 11.77 11.93
C LEU A 56 -6.61 13.24 11.59
N SER A 57 -7.18 14.12 12.42
CA SER A 57 -6.94 15.56 12.34
C SER A 57 -5.64 15.91 13.04
N ALA A 58 -4.71 16.58 12.34
CA ALA A 58 -3.46 17.12 12.88
C ALA A 58 -2.63 16.11 13.72
N ALA A 59 -2.55 14.85 13.25
CA ALA A 59 -2.03 13.69 13.98
C ALA A 59 -0.66 13.91 14.67
N PHE A 60 0.30 14.53 13.97
CA PHE A 60 1.64 14.80 14.52
C PHE A 60 1.67 15.97 15.51
N ASP A 61 0.75 16.91 15.38
CA ASP A 61 0.74 18.16 16.14
C ASP A 61 -0.03 18.03 17.46
N THR A 62 -0.77 16.93 17.64
CA THR A 62 -1.63 16.71 18.83
C THR A 62 -1.08 15.67 19.81
N ILE A 63 0.09 15.10 19.56
CA ILE A 63 0.71 14.12 20.46
C ILE A 63 0.96 14.74 21.83
N ASP A 64 0.38 14.16 22.86
CA ASP A 64 0.62 14.55 24.24
C ASP A 64 1.99 14.04 24.72
N HIS A 65 2.85 14.94 25.18
CA HIS A 65 4.22 14.60 25.58
C HIS A 65 4.25 13.71 26.81
N ALA A 66 3.36 13.94 27.80
CA ALA A 66 3.31 13.15 29.03
C ALA A 66 2.87 11.72 28.74
N LEU A 67 1.79 11.54 27.97
CA LEU A 67 1.30 10.22 27.53
C LEU A 67 2.35 9.49 26.67
N LEU A 68 3.06 10.21 25.81
CA LEU A 68 4.13 9.60 25.01
C LEU A 68 5.25 9.10 25.89
N LEU A 69 5.74 9.90 26.82
CA LEU A 69 6.83 9.52 27.74
C LEU A 69 6.43 8.36 28.65
N GLU A 70 5.21 8.38 29.18
CA GLU A 70 4.65 7.28 29.95
C GLU A 70 4.63 5.98 29.12
N ARG A 71 4.16 6.04 27.88
CA ARG A 71 4.12 4.91 26.97
C ARG A 71 5.51 4.38 26.62
N LEU A 72 6.46 5.27 26.34
CA LEU A 72 7.86 4.91 26.10
C LEU A 72 8.44 4.15 27.30
N SER A 73 8.07 4.53 28.52
CA SER A 73 8.50 3.85 29.75
C SER A 73 7.77 2.51 29.95
N LEU A 74 6.44 2.52 29.97
CA LEU A 74 5.64 1.36 30.39
C LEU A 74 5.51 0.29 29.30
N GLU A 75 5.27 0.70 28.06
CA GLU A 75 5.02 -0.25 26.95
C GLU A 75 6.32 -0.66 26.24
N TYR A 76 7.31 0.25 26.16
CA TYR A 76 8.56 0.02 25.45
C TYR A 76 9.77 -0.18 26.35
N GLY A 77 9.61 -0.12 27.68
CA GLY A 77 10.66 -0.38 28.66
C GLY A 77 11.83 0.62 28.65
N LEU A 78 11.64 1.80 28.05
CA LEU A 78 12.69 2.83 28.03
C LEU A 78 12.79 3.51 29.40
N SER A 79 13.99 3.51 29.99
CA SER A 79 14.23 4.04 31.34
C SER A 79 15.53 4.80 31.45
N GLY A 80 15.82 5.34 32.63
CA GLY A 80 17.09 5.95 32.98
C GLY A 80 17.50 7.12 32.05
N SER A 81 18.72 7.12 31.56
CA SER A 81 19.28 8.17 30.72
C SER A 81 18.54 8.29 29.36
N VAL A 82 18.05 7.17 28.82
CA VAL A 82 17.34 7.17 27.54
C VAL A 82 15.99 7.91 27.68
N LEU A 83 15.21 7.61 28.72
CA LEU A 83 13.94 8.31 28.96
C LEU A 83 14.16 9.78 29.27
N LYS A 84 15.19 10.13 30.06
CA LYS A 84 15.58 11.53 30.32
C LYS A 84 15.93 12.27 29.04
N TRP A 85 16.57 11.61 28.09
CA TRP A 85 16.88 12.19 26.80
C TRP A 85 15.60 12.50 25.99
N PHE A 86 14.62 11.57 25.94
CA PHE A 86 13.34 11.80 25.27
C PHE A 86 12.55 12.91 25.96
N THR A 87 12.61 12.99 27.28
CA THR A 87 12.00 14.10 28.04
C THR A 87 12.59 15.44 27.61
N SER A 88 13.93 15.57 27.58
CA SER A 88 14.61 16.77 27.11
C SER A 88 14.30 17.10 25.62
N TYR A 89 14.13 16.08 24.77
CA TYR A 89 13.79 16.27 23.36
C TYR A 89 12.38 16.85 23.15
N LEU A 90 11.43 16.50 24.01
CA LEU A 90 10.03 16.89 23.87
C LEU A 90 9.66 18.13 24.67
N THR A 91 10.27 18.35 25.85
CA THR A 91 9.90 19.45 26.77
C THR A 91 10.64 20.75 26.47
N ASN A 92 10.11 21.86 26.98
CA ASN A 92 10.67 23.21 26.88
C ASN A 92 10.93 23.70 25.45
N ARG A 93 10.18 23.17 24.50
CA ARG A 93 10.27 23.59 23.09
C ARG A 93 9.47 24.84 22.87
N ARG A 94 9.99 25.71 22.00
CA ARG A 94 9.34 26.95 21.58
C ARG A 94 9.35 27.05 20.08
N GLN A 95 8.40 27.79 19.52
CA GLN A 95 8.32 28.10 18.10
C GLN A 95 8.08 29.59 17.89
N SER A 96 8.62 30.11 16.80
CA SER A 96 8.31 31.41 16.26
C SER A 96 8.13 31.33 14.75
N VAL A 97 7.33 32.21 14.18
CA VAL A 97 7.12 32.29 12.73
C VAL A 97 7.98 33.43 12.19
N LYS A 98 8.82 33.12 11.20
CA LYS A 98 9.64 34.11 10.48
C LYS A 98 9.00 34.40 9.12
N ILE A 99 8.66 35.67 8.88
CA ILE A 99 8.18 36.15 7.58
C ILE A 99 9.12 37.28 7.15
N HIS A 100 9.85 37.04 6.08
CA HIS A 100 10.98 37.88 5.68
C HIS A 100 11.96 38.09 6.84
N ASP A 101 12.14 39.32 7.31
CA ASP A 101 13.06 39.69 8.41
C ASP A 101 12.33 39.88 9.77
N THR A 102 11.02 39.64 9.82
CA THR A 102 10.21 39.80 11.03
C THR A 102 9.95 38.45 11.68
N LEU A 103 10.22 38.35 12.99
CA LEU A 103 9.92 37.20 13.82
C LEU A 103 8.68 37.49 14.69
N SER A 104 7.78 36.54 14.81
CA SER A 104 6.70 36.58 15.80
C SER A 104 7.25 36.39 17.21
N SER A 105 6.44 36.69 18.21
CA SER A 105 6.72 36.28 19.60
C SER A 105 6.84 34.74 19.68
N GLU A 106 7.73 34.27 20.54
CA GLU A 106 7.88 32.86 20.85
C GLU A 106 6.63 32.30 21.55
N ARG A 107 6.21 31.11 21.13
CA ARG A 107 5.15 30.33 21.77
C ARG A 107 5.71 28.98 22.21
N GLN A 108 5.35 28.57 23.45
CA GLN A 108 5.73 27.25 23.94
C GLN A 108 4.95 26.16 23.22
N LEU A 109 5.65 25.07 22.84
CA LEU A 109 5.06 23.87 22.26
C LEU A 109 4.78 22.86 23.38
N LEU A 110 3.50 22.70 23.73
CA LEU A 110 3.04 21.78 24.78
C LEU A 110 2.70 20.39 24.22
N TYR A 111 2.49 20.30 22.91
CA TYR A 111 2.04 19.10 22.21
C TYR A 111 2.80 18.95 20.90
N GLY A 112 2.71 17.74 20.34
CA GLY A 112 3.21 17.42 19.01
C GLY A 112 4.68 17.02 18.97
N VAL A 113 5.02 16.35 17.89
CA VAL A 113 6.41 16.02 17.55
C VAL A 113 6.83 16.84 16.34
N PRO A 114 8.13 17.24 16.25
CA PRO A 114 8.56 18.12 15.17
C PRO A 114 8.34 17.47 13.80
N GLN A 115 7.53 18.11 12.96
CA GLN A 115 7.37 17.68 11.57
C GLN A 115 8.71 17.84 10.81
N GLY A 116 9.07 16.84 10.02
CA GLY A 116 10.35 16.78 9.33
C GLY A 116 11.52 16.30 10.19
N SER A 117 11.35 16.03 11.48
CA SER A 117 12.37 15.38 12.30
C SER A 117 12.49 13.89 11.98
N VAL A 118 13.66 13.31 12.24
CA VAL A 118 13.92 11.88 12.03
C VAL A 118 13.15 11.00 13.05
N LEU A 119 12.92 11.51 14.26
CA LEU A 119 12.24 10.77 15.33
C LEU A 119 10.73 10.93 15.31
N GLY A 120 10.19 12.05 14.81
CA GLY A 120 8.75 12.31 14.81
C GLY A 120 7.91 11.14 14.26
N PRO A 121 8.24 10.61 13.08
CA PRO A 121 7.53 9.46 12.52
C PRO A 121 7.55 8.21 13.42
N VAL A 122 8.70 7.88 14.01
CA VAL A 122 8.84 6.72 14.90
C VAL A 122 8.03 6.94 16.17
N LEU A 123 8.16 8.10 16.81
CA LEU A 123 7.42 8.44 18.02
C LEU A 123 5.90 8.42 17.78
N PHE A 124 5.43 8.91 16.63
CA PHE A 124 4.03 8.82 16.26
C PHE A 124 3.54 7.37 16.16
N THR A 125 4.31 6.50 15.50
CA THR A 125 3.92 5.09 15.37
C THR A 125 3.93 4.36 16.70
N LEU A 126 4.83 4.71 17.62
CA LEU A 126 4.84 4.19 19.00
C LEU A 126 3.64 4.72 19.80
N TYR A 127 3.31 5.99 19.63
CA TYR A 127 2.15 6.60 20.28
C TYR A 127 0.83 5.95 19.85
N THR A 128 0.67 5.59 18.58
CA THR A 128 -0.56 5.01 18.03
C THR A 128 -0.60 3.49 18.04
N ALA A 129 0.47 2.81 18.44
CA ALA A 129 0.55 1.35 18.41
C ALA A 129 -0.56 0.61 19.18
N PRO A 130 -1.05 1.09 20.36
CA PRO A 130 -2.14 0.43 21.08
C PRO A 130 -3.43 0.32 20.29
N LEU A 131 -3.67 1.22 19.32
CA LEU A 131 -4.84 1.17 18.44
C LEU A 131 -4.97 -0.18 17.72
N SER A 132 -3.84 -0.75 17.31
CA SER A 132 -3.82 -2.07 16.68
C SER A 132 -4.30 -3.19 17.62
N LYS A 133 -3.96 -3.12 18.91
CA LYS A 133 -4.42 -4.09 19.92
C LYS A 133 -5.94 -4.00 20.11
N ILE A 134 -6.49 -2.76 20.14
CA ILE A 134 -7.93 -2.53 20.27
C ILE A 134 -8.67 -3.15 19.10
N ILE A 135 -8.23 -2.89 17.87
CA ILE A 135 -8.88 -3.44 16.67
C ILE A 135 -8.74 -4.97 16.63
N SER A 136 -7.57 -5.51 17.00
CA SER A 136 -7.31 -6.96 17.04
C SER A 136 -8.16 -7.72 18.07
N ALA A 137 -8.73 -7.04 19.07
CA ALA A 137 -9.66 -7.67 20.02
C ALA A 137 -10.98 -8.12 19.35
N PHE A 138 -11.28 -7.59 18.16
CA PHE A 138 -12.43 -7.97 17.34
C PHE A 138 -12.00 -8.98 16.27
N SER A 139 -12.14 -10.25 16.53
CA SER A 139 -11.62 -11.36 15.70
C SER A 139 -12.15 -11.40 14.27
N SER A 140 -13.33 -10.80 14.00
CA SER A 140 -13.92 -10.71 12.67
C SER A 140 -13.35 -9.59 11.81
N LEU A 141 -12.56 -8.69 12.40
CA LEU A 141 -12.00 -7.52 11.73
C LEU A 141 -10.53 -7.74 11.40
N SER A 142 -10.16 -7.30 10.23
CA SER A 142 -8.76 -7.14 9.82
C SER A 142 -8.43 -5.66 9.72
N HIS A 143 -7.18 -5.30 9.94
CA HIS A 143 -6.76 -3.90 9.85
C HIS A 143 -5.35 -3.76 9.31
N HIS A 144 -5.05 -2.56 8.84
CA HIS A 144 -3.72 -2.15 8.46
C HIS A 144 -3.52 -0.66 8.79
N LEU A 145 -2.31 -0.31 9.20
CA LEU A 145 -1.94 1.06 9.55
C LEU A 145 -0.85 1.56 8.59
N TYR A 146 -0.98 2.79 8.13
CA TYR A 146 0.06 3.47 7.38
C TYR A 146 0.19 4.91 7.87
N ALA A 147 1.12 5.16 8.77
CA ALA A 147 1.22 6.40 9.54
C ALA A 147 -0.10 6.65 10.31
N ASP A 148 -0.77 7.73 10.01
CA ASP A 148 -2.07 8.14 10.54
C ASP A 148 -3.26 7.47 9.82
N ASP A 149 -3.08 7.02 8.60
CA ASP A 149 -4.12 6.30 7.85
C ASP A 149 -4.41 4.92 8.49
N THR A 150 -5.63 4.73 8.98
CA THR A 150 -6.08 3.45 9.55
C THR A 150 -7.13 2.82 8.64
N GLN A 151 -6.85 1.58 8.19
CA GLN A 151 -7.75 0.80 7.36
C GLN A 151 -8.30 -0.37 8.17
N ILE A 152 -9.64 -0.46 8.29
CA ILE A 152 -10.34 -1.58 8.95
C ILE A 152 -11.22 -2.23 7.92
N TYR A 153 -11.13 -3.55 7.75
CA TYR A 153 -11.92 -4.29 6.78
C TYR A 153 -12.36 -5.64 7.32
N LEU A 154 -13.48 -6.13 6.77
CA LEU A 154 -14.10 -7.38 7.18
C LEU A 154 -14.89 -8.01 6.04
N ASP A 155 -15.15 -9.31 6.18
CA ASP A 155 -16.00 -10.04 5.27
C ASP A 155 -17.48 -9.88 5.66
N LEU A 156 -18.32 -9.69 4.64
CA LEU A 156 -19.76 -9.63 4.77
C LEU A 156 -20.37 -10.85 4.07
N THR A 157 -20.94 -11.77 4.86
CA THR A 157 -21.71 -12.89 4.33
C THR A 157 -23.19 -12.66 4.59
N PRO A 158 -24.11 -13.21 3.76
CA PRO A 158 -25.54 -13.03 3.98
C PRO A 158 -26.03 -13.45 5.38
N ASN A 159 -25.34 -14.43 5.98
CA ASN A 159 -25.73 -14.98 7.29
C ASN A 159 -25.14 -14.20 8.48
N THR A 160 -24.08 -13.41 8.27
CA THR A 160 -23.35 -12.74 9.37
C THR A 160 -23.36 -11.22 9.24
N ILE A 161 -24.05 -10.66 8.23
CA ILE A 161 -23.95 -9.23 7.93
C ILE A 161 -24.31 -8.35 9.13
N THR A 162 -25.42 -8.63 9.82
CA THR A 162 -25.86 -7.84 10.97
C THR A 162 -24.83 -7.89 12.10
N SER A 163 -24.40 -9.10 12.48
CA SER A 163 -23.38 -9.26 13.52
C SER A 163 -22.03 -8.66 13.12
N SER A 164 -21.64 -8.75 11.84
CA SER A 164 -20.39 -8.14 11.32
C SER A 164 -20.45 -6.62 11.37
N ILE A 165 -21.59 -6.00 11.04
CA ILE A 165 -21.79 -4.54 11.14
C ILE A 165 -21.77 -4.11 12.60
N GLU A 166 -22.43 -4.82 13.51
CA GLU A 166 -22.39 -4.55 14.94
C GLU A 166 -20.98 -4.61 15.51
N GLN A 167 -20.18 -5.61 15.10
CA GLN A 167 -18.78 -5.73 15.51
C GLN A 167 -17.96 -4.54 14.99
N LEU A 168 -18.18 -4.12 13.75
CA LEU A 168 -17.53 -2.94 13.20
C LEU A 168 -17.90 -1.68 14.00
N GLN A 169 -19.18 -1.47 14.30
CA GLN A 169 -19.64 -0.32 15.08
C GLN A 169 -19.04 -0.29 16.49
N LYS A 170 -19.02 -1.45 17.18
CA LYS A 170 -18.39 -1.59 18.51
C LYS A 170 -16.88 -1.27 18.45
N CYS A 171 -16.20 -1.79 17.44
CA CYS A 171 -14.78 -1.51 17.21
C CYS A 171 -14.54 -0.02 16.99
N LEU A 172 -15.32 0.62 16.12
CA LEU A 172 -15.17 2.05 15.82
C LEU A 172 -15.45 2.93 17.03
N SER A 173 -16.42 2.56 17.87
CA SER A 173 -16.68 3.24 19.15
C SER A 173 -15.51 3.09 20.14
N ALA A 174 -14.92 1.90 20.23
CA ALA A 174 -13.74 1.67 21.07
C ALA A 174 -12.51 2.46 20.58
N VAL A 175 -12.32 2.50 19.26
CA VAL A 175 -11.28 3.33 18.60
C VAL A 175 -11.47 4.80 18.93
N GLN A 176 -12.69 5.31 18.82
CA GLN A 176 -13.03 6.71 19.12
C GLN A 176 -12.75 7.06 20.58
N SER A 177 -13.19 6.21 21.53
CA SER A 177 -12.94 6.42 22.97
C SER A 177 -11.45 6.46 23.25
N TRP A 178 -10.70 5.50 22.74
CA TRP A 178 -9.25 5.47 22.91
C TRP A 178 -8.57 6.70 22.32
N MET A 179 -8.98 7.16 21.14
CA MET A 179 -8.42 8.36 20.52
C MET A 179 -8.69 9.61 21.37
N ALA A 180 -9.92 9.75 21.91
CA ALA A 180 -10.26 10.86 22.78
C ALA A 180 -9.40 10.88 24.06
N GLU A 181 -9.23 9.72 24.71
CA GLU A 181 -8.35 9.55 25.87
C GLU A 181 -6.89 9.93 25.55
N ASN A 182 -6.45 9.61 24.35
CA ASN A 182 -5.08 9.88 23.86
C ASN A 182 -4.95 11.22 23.11
N LYS A 183 -5.87 12.16 23.30
CA LYS A 183 -5.84 13.51 22.71
C LYS A 183 -5.75 13.53 21.18
N LEU A 184 -6.15 12.44 20.54
CA LEU A 184 -6.26 12.36 19.09
C LEU A 184 -7.71 12.60 18.66
N LYS A 185 -7.90 13.23 17.50
CA LYS A 185 -9.23 13.53 16.98
C LYS A 185 -9.44 12.85 15.64
N LEU A 186 -10.42 11.98 15.57
CA LEU A 186 -10.94 11.48 14.29
C LEU A 186 -11.59 12.61 13.51
N ASN A 187 -11.44 12.58 12.21
CA ASN A 187 -12.12 13.47 11.29
C ASN A 187 -13.31 12.74 10.64
N PRO A 188 -14.56 12.97 11.11
CA PRO A 188 -15.72 12.29 10.55
C PRO A 188 -15.93 12.61 9.07
N ASP A 189 -15.64 13.85 8.64
CA ASP A 189 -15.84 14.32 7.26
C ASP A 189 -14.90 13.64 6.27
N LYS A 190 -13.76 13.12 6.75
CA LYS A 190 -12.79 12.38 5.94
C LYS A 190 -12.82 10.87 6.18
N THR A 191 -13.65 10.41 7.13
CA THR A 191 -13.87 8.98 7.30
C THR A 191 -14.69 8.46 6.15
N GLU A 192 -14.15 7.51 5.39
CA GLU A 192 -14.80 6.93 4.22
C GLU A 192 -15.16 5.47 4.47
N PHE A 193 -16.34 5.05 4.02
CA PHE A 193 -16.83 3.68 4.11
C PHE A 193 -17.23 3.17 2.73
N ILE A 194 -16.77 1.97 2.35
CA ILE A 194 -17.10 1.36 1.06
C ILE A 194 -17.44 -0.11 1.25
N VAL A 195 -18.48 -0.55 0.53
CA VAL A 195 -18.81 -1.97 0.38
C VAL A 195 -18.27 -2.46 -0.96
N LEU A 196 -17.46 -3.50 -0.90
CA LEU A 196 -16.77 -4.10 -2.04
C LEU A 196 -17.45 -5.42 -2.40
N GLY A 197 -17.82 -5.56 -3.67
CA GLY A 197 -18.53 -6.74 -4.15
C GLY A 197 -19.05 -6.56 -5.57
N THR A 198 -19.78 -7.55 -6.09
CA THR A 198 -20.51 -7.41 -7.35
C THR A 198 -21.71 -6.49 -7.16
N GLU A 199 -22.18 -5.82 -8.22
CA GLU A 199 -23.37 -4.96 -8.16
C GLU A 199 -24.59 -5.71 -7.54
N LYS A 200 -24.79 -6.98 -7.93
CA LYS A 200 -25.86 -7.83 -7.37
C LYS A 200 -25.71 -8.05 -5.86
N GLN A 201 -24.49 -8.20 -5.35
CA GLN A 201 -24.24 -8.32 -3.91
C GLN A 201 -24.50 -6.99 -3.21
N GLN A 202 -24.03 -5.87 -3.76
CA GLN A 202 -24.26 -4.55 -3.19
C GLN A 202 -25.75 -4.21 -3.09
N THR A 203 -26.54 -4.53 -4.11
CA THR A 203 -28.01 -4.36 -4.07
C THR A 203 -28.64 -5.15 -2.93
N LYS A 204 -28.22 -6.40 -2.71
CA LYS A 204 -28.73 -7.24 -1.61
C LYS A 204 -28.38 -6.73 -0.22
N LEU A 205 -27.29 -5.95 -0.11
CA LEU A 205 -26.81 -5.40 1.16
C LEU A 205 -27.35 -3.99 1.42
N ALA A 206 -28.06 -3.38 0.46
CA ALA A 206 -28.50 -1.98 0.53
C ALA A 206 -29.36 -1.68 1.77
N ASP A 207 -30.22 -2.62 2.17
CA ASP A 207 -31.14 -2.45 3.30
C ASP A 207 -30.43 -2.38 4.67
N HIS A 208 -29.15 -2.78 4.73
CA HIS A 208 -28.33 -2.68 5.95
C HIS A 208 -27.64 -1.33 6.11
N PHE A 209 -27.83 -0.41 5.19
CA PHE A 209 -27.19 0.93 5.20
C PHE A 209 -28.23 2.04 5.17
N PRO A 210 -27.94 3.23 5.73
CA PRO A 210 -26.67 3.65 6.34
C PRO A 210 -26.38 2.97 7.67
N ILE A 211 -25.11 2.85 8.02
CA ILE A 211 -24.67 2.42 9.35
C ILE A 211 -24.40 3.64 10.23
N ASP A 212 -24.68 3.54 11.51
CA ASP A 212 -24.27 4.56 12.47
C ASP A 212 -22.81 4.31 12.88
N ILE A 213 -21.96 5.29 12.67
CA ILE A 213 -20.56 5.27 13.11
C ILE A 213 -20.35 6.54 13.91
N MET A 214 -20.14 6.40 15.22
CA MET A 214 -19.84 7.55 16.11
C MET A 214 -20.93 8.62 16.12
N GLY A 215 -22.20 8.23 16.05
CA GLY A 215 -23.35 9.16 16.00
C GLY A 215 -23.56 9.81 14.62
N ASN A 216 -22.80 9.41 13.60
CA ASN A 216 -22.96 9.87 12.22
C ASN A 216 -23.42 8.73 11.33
N LYS A 217 -24.35 9.00 10.42
CA LYS A 217 -24.85 8.03 9.44
C LYS A 217 -23.95 7.98 8.23
N PHE A 218 -23.30 6.83 8.01
CA PHE A 218 -22.43 6.58 6.86
C PHE A 218 -23.11 5.69 5.83
N SER A 219 -23.26 6.20 4.62
CA SER A 219 -23.64 5.40 3.45
C SER A 219 -22.40 4.94 2.70
N PRO A 220 -22.41 3.74 2.09
CA PRO A 220 -21.28 3.24 1.33
C PRO A 220 -20.93 4.16 0.16
N CYS A 221 -19.68 4.57 0.06
CA CYS A 221 -19.15 5.32 -1.08
C CYS A 221 -19.02 4.43 -2.31
N SER A 222 -19.21 4.97 -3.52
CA SER A 222 -18.94 4.24 -4.77
C SER A 222 -17.44 4.07 -5.07
N LYS A 223 -16.60 4.86 -4.41
CA LYS A 223 -15.12 4.84 -4.50
C LYS A 223 -14.54 5.50 -3.27
N VAL A 224 -13.38 5.04 -2.84
CA VAL A 224 -12.57 5.64 -1.76
C VAL A 224 -11.12 5.81 -2.20
N LYS A 225 -10.42 6.76 -1.59
CA LYS A 225 -8.98 6.97 -1.85
C LYS A 225 -8.16 6.45 -0.68
N ASN A 226 -7.56 5.29 -0.84
CA ASN A 226 -6.70 4.65 0.16
C ASN A 226 -5.22 4.84 -0.19
N ILE A 227 -4.46 5.53 0.63
CA ILE A 227 -3.02 5.82 0.45
C ILE A 227 -2.69 6.17 -1.02
N GLY A 228 -3.44 7.14 -1.59
CA GLY A 228 -3.23 7.61 -2.96
C GLY A 228 -3.81 6.75 -4.08
N VAL A 229 -4.32 5.55 -3.81
CA VAL A 229 -4.95 4.64 -4.79
C VAL A 229 -6.47 4.67 -4.64
N ILE A 230 -7.22 4.74 -5.75
CA ILE A 230 -8.68 4.70 -5.72
C ILE A 230 -9.16 3.27 -5.81
N PHE A 231 -9.90 2.82 -4.81
CA PHE A 231 -10.68 1.59 -4.84
C PHE A 231 -12.12 1.92 -5.23
N ASP A 232 -12.63 1.30 -6.28
CA ASP A 232 -14.04 1.34 -6.65
C ASP A 232 -14.78 0.13 -6.06
N SER A 233 -16.10 0.25 -5.87
CA SER A 233 -16.93 -0.75 -5.18
C SER A 233 -16.89 -2.15 -5.81
N THR A 234 -16.45 -2.28 -7.05
CA THR A 234 -16.21 -3.57 -7.72
C THR A 234 -14.75 -4.01 -7.73
N LEU A 235 -13.86 -3.24 -7.11
CA LEU A 235 -12.40 -3.43 -7.10
C LEU A 235 -11.81 -3.60 -8.52
N SER A 236 -12.45 -2.96 -9.52
CA SER A 236 -12.06 -3.05 -10.92
C SER A 236 -10.84 -2.20 -11.28
N MET A 237 -10.45 -1.28 -10.40
CA MET A 237 -9.39 -0.27 -10.57
C MET A 237 -9.66 0.72 -11.72
N SER A 238 -10.87 0.75 -12.30
CA SER A 238 -11.15 1.57 -13.49
C SER A 238 -11.10 3.07 -13.19
N LYS A 239 -11.55 3.47 -12.00
CA LYS A 239 -11.49 4.86 -11.53
C LYS A 239 -10.05 5.30 -11.27
N HIS A 240 -9.24 4.45 -10.68
CA HIS A 240 -7.81 4.71 -10.49
C HIS A 240 -7.07 4.84 -11.82
N VAL A 241 -7.24 3.91 -12.75
CA VAL A 241 -6.66 4.00 -14.10
C VAL A 241 -7.07 5.31 -14.79
N SER A 242 -8.31 5.76 -14.64
CA SER A 242 -8.77 7.03 -15.20
C SER A 242 -8.05 8.24 -14.59
N LEU A 243 -7.84 8.23 -13.27
CA LEU A 243 -7.08 9.28 -12.58
C LEU A 243 -5.61 9.31 -13.03
N VAL A 244 -4.95 8.15 -13.07
CA VAL A 244 -3.56 8.04 -13.58
C VAL A 244 -3.46 8.55 -15.00
N CYS A 245 -4.39 8.16 -15.90
CA CYS A 245 -4.42 8.66 -17.26
C CYS A 245 -4.56 10.19 -17.32
N LYS A 246 -5.51 10.76 -16.57
CA LYS A 246 -5.73 12.23 -16.51
C LYS A 246 -4.46 12.96 -16.07
N SER A 247 -3.86 12.53 -14.97
CA SER A 247 -2.63 13.12 -14.42
C SER A 247 -1.45 13.00 -15.39
N CYS A 248 -1.23 11.80 -15.96
CA CYS A 248 -0.14 11.59 -16.90
C CYS A 248 -0.28 12.44 -18.17
N PHE A 249 -1.48 12.54 -18.78
CA PHE A 249 -1.68 13.35 -19.97
C PHE A 249 -1.56 14.85 -19.70
N TYR A 250 -1.89 15.31 -18.49
CA TYR A 250 -1.61 16.68 -18.07
C TYR A 250 -0.10 16.97 -18.15
N HIS A 251 0.74 16.16 -17.52
CA HIS A 251 2.20 16.34 -17.55
C HIS A 251 2.81 16.09 -18.93
N ILE A 252 2.25 15.19 -19.72
CA ILE A 252 2.70 14.98 -21.12
C ILE A 252 2.49 16.23 -21.96
N ARG A 253 1.37 16.95 -21.78
CA ARG A 253 1.10 18.19 -22.48
C ARG A 253 2.16 19.24 -22.18
N ASP A 254 2.49 19.45 -20.91
CA ASP A 254 3.49 20.45 -20.52
C ASP A 254 4.90 20.02 -20.97
N PHE A 255 5.23 18.75 -20.78
CA PHE A 255 6.49 18.20 -21.26
C PHE A 255 6.66 18.34 -22.78
N SER A 256 5.59 18.16 -23.57
CA SER A 256 5.64 18.28 -25.03
C SER A 256 6.03 19.68 -25.52
N ARG A 257 5.65 20.74 -24.75
CA ARG A 257 5.98 22.13 -25.08
C ARG A 257 7.46 22.42 -24.98
N ILE A 258 8.11 21.85 -23.95
CA ILE A 258 9.53 22.12 -23.68
C ILE A 258 10.45 21.07 -24.33
N ARG A 259 9.92 19.98 -24.89
CA ARG A 259 10.71 18.83 -25.40
C ARG A 259 11.78 19.25 -26.40
N ARG A 260 11.50 20.24 -27.26
CA ARG A 260 12.45 20.73 -28.29
C ARG A 260 13.69 21.40 -27.72
N LEU A 261 13.61 21.92 -26.48
CA LEU A 261 14.69 22.60 -25.78
C LEU A 261 15.58 21.63 -24.98
N LEU A 262 15.23 20.36 -24.95
CA LEU A 262 15.90 19.37 -24.08
C LEU A 262 16.72 18.40 -24.91
N SER A 263 17.91 18.05 -24.39
CA SER A 263 18.66 16.91 -24.90
C SER A 263 17.86 15.61 -24.67
N LYS A 264 18.19 14.53 -25.42
CA LYS A 264 17.48 13.25 -25.29
C LYS A 264 17.61 12.67 -23.87
N SER A 265 18.78 12.75 -23.24
CA SER A 265 19.02 12.24 -21.88
C SER A 265 18.17 12.98 -20.84
N VAL A 266 18.15 14.29 -20.87
CA VAL A 266 17.32 15.13 -19.98
C VAL A 266 15.84 14.86 -20.20
N ALA A 267 15.41 14.72 -21.46
CA ALA A 267 14.04 14.41 -21.80
C ALA A 267 13.59 13.04 -21.22
N VAL A 268 14.45 12.01 -21.27
CA VAL A 268 14.16 10.70 -20.66
C VAL A 268 14.07 10.81 -19.13
N THR A 269 14.98 11.56 -18.50
CA THR A 269 14.96 11.77 -17.04
C THR A 269 13.67 12.46 -16.59
N LEU A 270 13.30 13.57 -17.23
CA LEU A 270 12.07 14.30 -16.93
C LEU A 270 10.81 13.46 -17.21
N ALA A 271 10.79 12.71 -18.30
CA ALA A 271 9.69 11.82 -18.63
C ALA A 271 9.47 10.73 -17.56
N ASN A 272 10.57 10.14 -17.06
CA ASN A 272 10.49 9.16 -15.98
C ASN A 272 10.05 9.82 -14.66
N ALA A 273 10.55 11.00 -14.33
CA ALA A 273 10.17 11.72 -13.12
C ALA A 273 8.70 12.16 -13.12
N LEU A 274 8.22 12.74 -14.23
CA LEU A 274 6.88 13.32 -14.30
C LEU A 274 5.78 12.32 -14.63
N VAL A 275 6.06 11.32 -15.45
CA VAL A 275 5.04 10.38 -15.95
C VAL A 275 5.34 8.95 -15.50
N GLY A 276 6.60 8.51 -15.59
CA GLY A 276 7.02 7.18 -15.17
C GLY A 276 6.70 6.92 -13.70
N SER A 277 6.98 7.87 -12.82
CA SER A 277 6.67 7.77 -11.37
C SER A 277 5.19 7.54 -11.10
N ARG A 278 4.30 8.20 -11.85
CA ARG A 278 2.84 8.04 -11.73
C ARG A 278 2.34 6.70 -12.26
N LEU A 279 2.94 6.22 -13.36
CA LEU A 279 2.62 4.89 -13.90
C LEU A 279 3.12 3.76 -13.00
N ASP A 280 4.16 4.00 -12.20
CA ASP A 280 4.78 3.00 -11.34
C ASP A 280 4.33 3.06 -9.89
N TYR A 281 3.60 4.12 -9.48
CA TYR A 281 3.07 4.21 -8.13
C TYR A 281 2.04 3.10 -7.88
N CYS A 282 2.35 2.21 -6.93
CA CYS A 282 1.50 1.08 -6.57
C CYS A 282 1.03 0.24 -7.77
N ASN A 283 1.87 0.10 -8.81
CA ASN A 283 1.45 -0.54 -10.06
C ASN A 283 1.25 -2.05 -9.93
N SER A 284 1.79 -2.72 -8.91
CA SER A 284 1.50 -4.14 -8.64
C SER A 284 0.01 -4.39 -8.40
N LEU A 285 -0.72 -3.39 -7.88
CA LEU A 285 -2.17 -3.46 -7.71
C LEU A 285 -2.94 -3.53 -9.03
N MET A 286 -2.29 -3.19 -10.17
CA MET A 286 -2.87 -3.34 -11.51
C MET A 286 -2.82 -4.78 -12.03
N HIS A 287 -2.27 -5.73 -11.29
CA HIS A 287 -2.35 -7.14 -11.68
C HIS A 287 -3.81 -7.57 -11.80
N GLY A 288 -4.18 -8.22 -12.90
CA GLY A 288 -5.54 -8.70 -13.16
C GLY A 288 -6.55 -7.65 -13.67
N ILE A 289 -6.16 -6.40 -13.94
CA ILE A 289 -7.04 -5.44 -14.63
C ILE A 289 -7.33 -5.89 -16.07
N THR A 290 -8.38 -5.33 -16.67
CA THR A 290 -8.78 -5.72 -18.03
C THR A 290 -7.77 -5.29 -19.09
N LYS A 291 -7.72 -6.01 -20.22
CA LYS A 291 -6.91 -5.63 -21.39
C LYS A 291 -7.22 -4.20 -21.87
N LYS A 292 -8.49 -3.76 -21.76
CA LYS A 292 -8.90 -2.38 -22.09
C LYS A 292 -8.19 -1.36 -21.19
N GLN A 293 -8.10 -1.63 -19.90
CA GLN A 293 -7.41 -0.73 -18.96
C GLN A 293 -5.90 -0.73 -19.20
N PHE A 294 -5.27 -1.88 -19.43
CA PHE A 294 -3.86 -1.93 -19.83
C PHE A 294 -3.57 -1.16 -21.11
N ARG A 295 -4.44 -1.23 -22.13
CA ARG A 295 -4.29 -0.44 -23.36
C ARG A 295 -4.32 1.07 -23.08
N ARG A 296 -5.16 1.54 -22.15
CA ARG A 296 -5.19 2.96 -21.74
C ARG A 296 -3.89 3.40 -21.09
N LEU A 297 -3.34 2.63 -20.16
CA LEU A 297 -2.05 2.92 -19.52
C LEU A 297 -0.90 2.82 -20.55
N GLN A 298 -0.93 1.83 -21.44
CA GLN A 298 0.07 1.69 -22.50
C GLN A 298 0.05 2.86 -23.48
N ALA A 299 -1.11 3.45 -23.74
CA ALA A 299 -1.24 4.62 -24.61
C ALA A 299 -0.47 5.84 -24.04
N ILE A 300 -0.44 6.00 -22.71
CA ILE A 300 0.38 7.03 -22.04
C ILE A 300 1.85 6.83 -22.38
N GLN A 301 2.38 5.62 -22.13
CA GLN A 301 3.78 5.29 -22.38
C GLN A 301 4.12 5.44 -23.87
N ASN A 302 3.24 5.02 -24.76
CA ASN A 302 3.43 5.17 -26.20
C ASN A 302 3.48 6.64 -26.63
N THR A 303 2.59 7.48 -26.08
CA THR A 303 2.58 8.94 -26.38
C THR A 303 3.87 9.59 -25.89
N LEU A 304 4.29 9.28 -24.67
CA LEU A 304 5.54 9.80 -24.11
C LEU A 304 6.76 9.36 -24.94
N CYS A 305 6.80 8.11 -25.36
CA CYS A 305 7.85 7.55 -26.21
C CYS A 305 7.94 8.27 -27.56
N ARG A 306 6.79 8.56 -28.22
CA ARG A 306 6.76 9.33 -29.48
C ARG A 306 7.32 10.74 -29.31
N ILE A 307 6.94 11.42 -28.24
CA ILE A 307 7.43 12.77 -27.93
C ILE A 307 8.94 12.77 -27.73
N ILE A 308 9.47 11.83 -26.93
CA ILE A 308 10.92 11.75 -26.68
C ILE A 308 11.71 11.46 -27.96
N SER A 309 11.19 10.56 -28.78
CA SER A 309 11.87 10.06 -29.99
C SER A 309 11.49 10.84 -31.26
N HIS A 310 10.74 11.93 -31.16
CA HIS A 310 10.26 12.75 -32.27
C HIS A 310 9.52 11.95 -33.36
N LEU A 311 8.76 10.91 -32.94
CA LEU A 311 8.02 10.06 -33.86
C LEU A 311 6.64 10.66 -34.19
N PRO A 312 6.11 10.43 -35.41
CA PRO A 312 4.74 10.80 -35.77
C PRO A 312 3.70 10.18 -34.83
N LYS A 313 2.52 10.82 -34.71
CA LYS A 313 1.41 10.40 -33.82
C LYS A 313 0.98 8.95 -34.01
N ARG A 314 1.03 8.41 -35.24
CA ARG A 314 0.60 7.05 -35.58
C ARG A 314 1.74 6.05 -35.68
N ALA A 315 3.01 6.46 -35.54
CA ALA A 315 4.14 5.57 -35.64
C ALA A 315 4.13 4.48 -34.53
N SER A 316 4.58 3.30 -34.89
CA SER A 316 4.83 2.23 -33.91
C SER A 316 5.90 2.65 -32.91
N THR A 317 5.67 2.34 -31.64
CA THR A 317 6.59 2.70 -30.55
C THR A 317 7.40 1.49 -30.04
N SER A 318 7.24 0.31 -30.64
CA SER A 318 7.91 -0.93 -30.17
C SER A 318 9.43 -0.77 -30.20
N HIS A 319 9.98 -0.38 -31.35
CA HIS A 319 11.42 -0.17 -31.52
C HIS A 319 11.96 0.93 -30.61
N ALA A 320 11.27 2.08 -30.53
CA ALA A 320 11.69 3.19 -29.68
C ALA A 320 11.66 2.82 -28.19
N ARG A 321 10.67 2.05 -27.73
CA ARG A 321 10.65 1.51 -26.36
C ARG A 321 11.81 0.53 -26.09
N LYS A 322 12.14 -0.29 -27.09
CA LYS A 322 13.31 -1.21 -27.02
C LYS A 322 14.58 -0.39 -26.82
N LEU A 323 14.80 0.67 -27.61
CA LEU A 323 15.94 1.58 -27.49
C LEU A 323 15.99 2.38 -26.17
N LEU A 324 14.83 2.74 -25.63
CA LEU A 324 14.72 3.43 -24.33
C LEU A 324 14.80 2.48 -23.12
N HIS A 325 14.95 1.18 -23.36
CA HIS A 325 14.88 0.14 -22.33
C HIS A 325 13.62 0.20 -21.47
N TRP A 326 12.48 0.54 -22.07
CA TRP A 326 11.19 0.66 -21.40
C TRP A 326 10.35 -0.61 -21.57
N LEU A 327 10.16 -1.34 -20.49
CA LEU A 327 9.20 -2.44 -20.45
C LEU A 327 7.79 -1.91 -20.72
N PRO A 328 6.95 -2.63 -21.52
CA PRO A 328 5.52 -2.35 -21.60
C PRO A 328 4.85 -2.36 -20.22
N VAL A 329 3.77 -1.60 -20.04
CA VAL A 329 3.13 -1.39 -18.73
C VAL A 329 2.74 -2.71 -18.06
N GLU A 330 2.21 -3.68 -18.79
CA GLU A 330 1.87 -5.00 -18.23
C GLU A 330 3.10 -5.72 -17.65
N TYR A 331 4.25 -5.65 -18.34
CA TYR A 331 5.50 -6.24 -17.84
C TYR A 331 6.10 -5.46 -16.67
N ARG A 332 5.86 -4.14 -16.58
CA ARG A 332 6.24 -3.35 -15.39
C ARG A 332 5.46 -3.78 -14.16
N VAL A 333 4.17 -4.08 -14.30
CA VAL A 333 3.33 -4.64 -13.23
C VAL A 333 3.86 -5.99 -12.77
N LYS A 334 4.14 -6.91 -13.71
CA LYS A 334 4.74 -8.21 -13.40
C LYS A 334 6.11 -8.08 -12.72
N PHE A 335 6.96 -7.18 -13.24
CA PHE A 335 8.28 -6.88 -12.67
C PHE A 335 8.15 -6.44 -11.20
N LYS A 336 7.26 -5.49 -10.91
CA LYS A 336 7.10 -4.97 -9.55
C LYS A 336 6.59 -6.04 -8.59
N LEU A 337 5.56 -6.79 -9.00
CA LEU A 337 4.99 -7.87 -8.19
C LEU A 337 6.06 -8.93 -7.86
N LEU A 338 6.85 -9.35 -8.85
CA LEU A 338 7.94 -10.30 -8.67
C LEU A 338 9.08 -9.78 -7.79
N VAL A 339 9.40 -8.47 -7.86
CA VAL A 339 10.38 -7.86 -6.95
C VAL A 339 9.87 -7.86 -5.49
N ILE A 340 8.58 -7.60 -5.28
CA ILE A 340 7.96 -7.69 -3.95
C ILE A 340 8.01 -9.15 -3.46
N THR A 341 7.66 -10.11 -4.31
CA THR A 341 7.73 -11.55 -4.00
C THR A 341 9.16 -11.97 -3.61
N TYR A 342 10.17 -11.59 -4.41
CA TYR A 342 11.58 -11.90 -4.09
C TYR A 342 11.99 -11.33 -2.72
N LYS A 343 11.62 -10.08 -2.43
CA LYS A 343 11.91 -9.46 -1.13
C LYS A 343 11.23 -10.21 0.01
N ALA A 344 9.94 -10.48 -0.11
CA ALA A 344 9.18 -11.21 0.90
C ALA A 344 9.79 -12.59 1.21
N LEU A 345 10.26 -13.31 0.20
CA LEU A 345 10.89 -14.62 0.36
C LEU A 345 12.28 -14.56 1.02
N ASN A 346 13.11 -13.59 0.64
CA ASN A 346 14.51 -13.57 1.08
C ASN A 346 14.77 -12.72 2.32
N THR A 347 13.94 -11.73 2.59
CA THR A 347 14.09 -10.85 3.77
C THR A 347 13.02 -11.08 4.83
N GLN A 348 12.02 -11.92 4.55
CA GLN A 348 10.82 -12.13 5.38
C GLN A 348 10.07 -10.83 5.70
N GLN A 349 10.29 -9.79 4.86
CA GLN A 349 9.70 -8.45 5.02
C GLN A 349 8.91 -8.03 3.77
N PRO A 350 7.72 -7.46 3.95
CA PRO A 350 6.98 -7.38 5.22
C PRO A 350 6.38 -8.73 5.63
N PRO A 351 6.26 -9.03 6.94
CA PRO A 351 5.82 -10.34 7.44
C PRO A 351 4.45 -10.77 6.91
N TYR A 352 3.52 -9.82 6.77
CA TYR A 352 2.16 -10.09 6.28
C TYR A 352 2.11 -10.50 4.79
N LEU A 353 3.13 -10.19 3.98
CA LEU A 353 3.25 -10.72 2.61
C LEU A 353 4.08 -12.00 2.58
N SER A 354 5.11 -12.10 3.42
CA SER A 354 5.92 -13.32 3.53
C SER A 354 5.07 -14.51 3.98
N ALA A 355 4.19 -14.32 4.96
CA ALA A 355 3.26 -15.35 5.44
C ALA A 355 2.27 -15.87 4.37
N CYS A 356 2.05 -15.11 3.29
CA CYS A 356 1.23 -15.55 2.15
C CYS A 356 1.99 -16.47 1.17
N LEU A 357 3.30 -16.68 1.36
CA LEU A 357 4.16 -17.38 0.42
C LEU A 357 4.73 -18.63 1.07
N ASN A 358 4.31 -19.80 0.59
CA ASN A 358 4.80 -21.07 1.07
C ASN A 358 5.64 -21.76 -0.01
N GLU A 359 6.79 -22.31 0.38
CA GLU A 359 7.58 -23.14 -0.53
C GLU A 359 6.82 -24.41 -0.90
N TYR A 360 6.99 -24.84 -2.13
CA TYR A 360 6.36 -26.07 -2.60
C TYR A 360 7.06 -27.26 -1.97
N SER A 361 6.32 -28.04 -1.21
CA SER A 361 6.75 -29.32 -0.64
C SER A 361 5.84 -30.43 -1.18
N CYS A 362 6.39 -31.56 -1.52
CA CYS A 362 5.66 -32.75 -1.94
C CYS A 362 6.35 -34.00 -1.42
N ASN A 363 5.58 -34.94 -0.89
CA ASN A 363 6.11 -36.20 -0.37
C ASN A 363 6.64 -37.13 -1.47
N ARG A 364 6.34 -36.82 -2.75
CA ARG A 364 6.85 -37.56 -3.92
C ARG A 364 8.01 -36.80 -4.55
N SER A 365 9.08 -37.53 -4.87
CA SER A 365 10.23 -36.97 -5.62
C SER A 365 9.79 -36.59 -7.04
N THR A 366 9.52 -35.30 -7.25
CA THR A 366 9.19 -34.74 -8.58
C THR A 366 10.19 -33.62 -8.89
N ARG A 367 10.28 -33.23 -10.18
CA ARG A 367 11.12 -32.08 -10.56
C ARG A 367 10.76 -30.79 -9.78
N ARG A 368 9.51 -30.66 -9.33
CA ARG A 368 9.06 -29.50 -8.53
C ARG A 368 9.42 -29.60 -7.05
N SER A 369 9.54 -30.82 -6.49
CA SER A 369 9.87 -31.02 -5.07
C SER A 369 11.36 -30.86 -4.76
N ASN A 370 12.22 -30.65 -5.77
CA ASN A 370 13.63 -30.34 -5.54
C ASN A 370 13.76 -28.92 -4.93
N PRO A 371 14.25 -28.77 -3.67
CA PRO A 371 14.36 -27.48 -2.98
C PRO A 371 15.19 -26.45 -3.76
N ASN A 372 16.18 -26.92 -4.54
CA ASN A 372 17.02 -26.05 -5.36
C ASN A 372 16.22 -25.29 -6.44
N ASN A 373 15.01 -25.75 -6.79
CA ASN A 373 14.17 -25.11 -7.78
C ASN A 373 13.38 -23.92 -7.22
N LYS A 374 13.29 -23.75 -5.89
CA LYS A 374 12.61 -22.65 -5.22
C LYS A 374 11.21 -22.36 -5.79
N PHE A 375 10.42 -23.39 -6.03
CA PHE A 375 9.02 -23.24 -6.42
C PHE A 375 8.15 -22.87 -5.22
N LEU A 376 7.10 -22.12 -5.47
CA LEU A 376 6.10 -21.77 -4.47
C LEU A 376 4.83 -22.60 -4.64
N ASN A 377 4.17 -22.89 -3.55
CA ASN A 377 2.87 -23.52 -3.55
C ASN A 377 1.82 -22.54 -4.11
N ILE A 378 0.98 -23.03 -5.02
CA ILE A 378 -0.16 -22.27 -5.54
C ILE A 378 -1.40 -22.91 -4.92
N PRO A 379 -2.13 -22.18 -4.06
CA PRO A 379 -3.39 -22.67 -3.49
C PRO A 379 -4.36 -23.11 -4.58
N VAL A 380 -5.13 -24.18 -4.30
CA VAL A 380 -6.07 -24.73 -5.27
C VAL A 380 -7.39 -23.97 -5.19
N TYR A 381 -7.92 -23.60 -6.35
CA TYR A 381 -9.22 -22.95 -6.46
C TYR A 381 -10.35 -23.98 -6.30
N THR A 382 -11.23 -23.77 -5.33
CA THR A 382 -12.31 -24.70 -4.99
C THR A 382 -13.71 -24.23 -5.42
N HIS A 383 -13.86 -22.99 -5.91
CA HIS A 383 -15.15 -22.39 -6.25
C HIS A 383 -15.45 -22.41 -7.77
N LYS A 384 -16.76 -22.59 -8.13
CA LYS A 384 -17.16 -22.94 -9.50
C LYS A 384 -17.49 -21.79 -10.47
N THR A 385 -17.37 -20.49 -10.09
CA THR A 385 -17.75 -19.38 -10.98
C THR A 385 -16.57 -18.65 -11.59
N HIS A 386 -16.67 -18.24 -12.88
CA HIS A 386 -15.63 -17.49 -13.56
C HIS A 386 -15.27 -16.14 -12.88
N LYS A 387 -16.27 -15.45 -12.31
CA LYS A 387 -16.04 -14.18 -11.58
C LYS A 387 -15.25 -14.41 -10.30
N SER A 388 -15.61 -15.43 -9.54
CA SER A 388 -14.88 -15.84 -8.33
C SER A 388 -13.43 -16.23 -8.66
N LYS A 389 -13.22 -16.95 -9.77
CA LYS A 389 -11.86 -17.30 -10.22
C LYS A 389 -11.00 -16.09 -10.54
N ARG A 390 -11.56 -15.06 -11.19
CA ARG A 390 -10.81 -13.83 -11.48
C ARG A 390 -10.34 -13.14 -10.19
N HIS A 391 -11.19 -13.04 -9.17
CA HIS A 391 -10.80 -12.47 -7.89
C HIS A 391 -9.70 -13.32 -7.22
N PHE A 392 -9.86 -14.64 -7.22
CA PHE A 392 -8.84 -15.56 -6.74
C PHE A 392 -7.49 -15.34 -7.43
N ASP A 393 -7.45 -15.32 -8.76
CA ASP A 393 -6.23 -15.11 -9.55
C ASP A 393 -5.58 -13.73 -9.34
N CYS A 394 -6.34 -12.73 -8.86
CA CYS A 394 -5.86 -11.37 -8.56
C CYS A 394 -5.31 -11.21 -7.14
N SER A 395 -5.53 -12.18 -6.23
CA SER A 395 -4.95 -12.14 -4.90
C SER A 395 -3.43 -12.34 -4.93
N PHE A 396 -2.72 -11.75 -3.98
CA PHE A 396 -1.26 -11.88 -3.92
C PHE A 396 -0.83 -13.33 -3.70
N GLU A 397 -1.56 -14.08 -2.87
CA GLU A 397 -1.28 -15.48 -2.56
C GLU A 397 -1.29 -16.40 -3.79
N ILE A 398 -1.94 -15.99 -4.87
CA ILE A 398 -2.05 -16.76 -6.12
C ILE A 398 -1.19 -16.14 -7.22
N ALA A 399 -1.29 -14.82 -7.39
CA ALA A 399 -0.60 -14.10 -8.44
C ALA A 399 0.93 -14.18 -8.28
N ALA A 400 1.43 -14.03 -7.06
CA ALA A 400 2.85 -14.07 -6.77
C ALA A 400 3.47 -15.45 -7.04
N PRO A 401 2.98 -16.58 -6.49
CA PRO A 401 3.49 -17.90 -6.81
C PRO A 401 3.34 -18.28 -8.30
N THR A 402 2.21 -17.91 -8.92
CA THR A 402 1.97 -18.19 -10.34
C THR A 402 3.02 -17.52 -11.23
N LEU A 403 3.27 -16.23 -11.02
CA LEU A 403 4.30 -15.50 -11.76
C LEU A 403 5.71 -15.98 -11.41
N TRP A 404 5.98 -16.25 -10.14
CA TRP A 404 7.26 -16.74 -9.66
C TRP A 404 7.64 -18.09 -10.27
N ASN A 405 6.71 -19.03 -10.28
CA ASN A 405 6.93 -20.37 -10.83
C ASN A 405 7.13 -20.38 -12.36
N SER A 406 6.68 -19.33 -13.06
CA SER A 406 6.92 -19.17 -14.51
C SER A 406 8.34 -18.65 -14.83
N LEU A 407 9.09 -18.19 -13.84
CA LEU A 407 10.45 -17.67 -14.06
C LEU A 407 11.46 -18.80 -14.30
N PRO A 408 12.48 -18.57 -15.13
CA PRO A 408 13.63 -19.48 -15.25
C PRO A 408 14.38 -19.62 -13.92
N LEU A 409 15.01 -20.78 -13.72
CA LEU A 409 15.73 -21.09 -12.49
C LEU A 409 16.81 -20.05 -12.17
N HIS A 410 17.61 -19.65 -13.15
CA HIS A 410 18.68 -18.66 -12.95
C HIS A 410 18.19 -17.29 -12.47
N VAL A 411 16.91 -16.96 -12.71
CA VAL A 411 16.29 -15.74 -12.17
C VAL A 411 15.87 -15.96 -10.71
N ARG A 412 15.16 -17.07 -10.42
CA ARG A 412 14.67 -17.38 -9.06
C ARG A 412 15.79 -17.56 -8.03
N THR A 413 16.95 -18.07 -8.48
CA THR A 413 18.13 -18.32 -7.63
C THR A 413 19.11 -17.15 -7.60
N ALA A 414 18.69 -15.95 -7.97
CA ALA A 414 19.54 -14.77 -7.92
C ALA A 414 20.00 -14.50 -6.46
N PRO A 415 21.30 -14.19 -6.22
CA PRO A 415 21.87 -14.09 -4.87
C PRO A 415 21.51 -12.80 -4.13
N SER A 416 21.04 -11.77 -4.83
CA SER A 416 20.69 -10.47 -4.26
C SER A 416 19.52 -9.82 -4.98
N VAL A 417 18.86 -8.89 -4.32
CA VAL A 417 17.77 -8.08 -4.93
C VAL A 417 18.25 -7.35 -6.19
N ILE A 418 19.47 -6.85 -6.19
CA ILE A 418 20.07 -6.13 -7.33
C ILE A 418 20.23 -7.09 -8.50
N SER A 419 20.83 -8.24 -8.28
CA SER A 419 21.02 -9.29 -9.28
C SER A 419 19.68 -9.83 -9.78
N PHE A 420 18.71 -10.05 -8.88
CA PHE A 420 17.35 -10.47 -9.24
C PHE A 420 16.68 -9.45 -10.17
N ARG A 421 16.70 -8.18 -9.82
CA ARG A 421 16.08 -7.11 -10.64
C ARG A 421 16.72 -7.03 -12.03
N SER A 422 18.02 -7.19 -12.13
CA SER A 422 18.74 -7.19 -13.42
C SER A 422 18.32 -8.39 -14.28
N ARG A 423 18.43 -9.60 -13.75
CA ARG A 423 18.06 -10.85 -14.47
C ARG A 423 16.57 -10.86 -14.85
N LEU A 424 15.70 -10.44 -13.94
CA LEU A 424 14.25 -10.33 -14.17
C LEU A 424 13.95 -9.33 -15.28
N LYS A 425 14.60 -8.16 -15.28
CA LYS A 425 14.41 -7.15 -16.33
C LYS A 425 14.82 -7.70 -17.70
N CYS A 426 15.96 -8.37 -17.80
CA CYS A 426 16.41 -9.01 -19.04
C CYS A 426 15.41 -10.06 -19.52
N HIS A 427 14.96 -10.95 -18.63
CA HIS A 427 13.97 -11.98 -18.95
C HIS A 427 12.65 -11.39 -19.46
N LEU A 428 12.08 -10.43 -18.72
CA LEU A 428 10.82 -9.79 -19.13
C LEU A 428 10.99 -8.96 -20.40
N PHE A 429 12.18 -8.41 -20.64
CA PHE A 429 12.48 -7.65 -21.85
C PHE A 429 12.54 -8.56 -23.07
N SER A 430 13.15 -9.76 -22.97
CA SER A 430 13.13 -10.75 -24.06
C SER A 430 11.72 -11.25 -24.40
N LEU A 431 10.85 -11.41 -23.38
CA LEU A 431 9.45 -11.75 -23.59
C LEU A 431 8.63 -10.62 -24.24
N ALA A 432 8.96 -9.37 -23.90
CA ALA A 432 8.23 -8.19 -24.40
C ALA A 432 8.65 -7.80 -25.83
N PHE A 433 9.87 -8.11 -26.21
CA PHE A 433 10.49 -7.77 -27.50
C PHE A 433 11.23 -9.01 -28.04
N PRO A 434 10.48 -9.99 -28.51
CA PRO A 434 11.11 -11.16 -29.13
C PRO A 434 12.00 -10.73 -30.31
N PRO A 435 13.02 -11.51 -30.66
CA PRO A 435 13.95 -11.22 -31.74
C PRO A 435 13.26 -11.01 -33.09
#